data_0c27527b8fa632dcdeec4b6d01421a2d
#
_entry.id   0c27527b8fa632dcdeec4b6d01421a2d
#
_cell.length_a   1.000
_cell.length_b   1.000
_cell.length_c   1.000
_cell.angle_alpha   90.00
_cell.angle_beta   90.00
_cell.angle_gamma   90.00
#
_symmetry.space_group_name_H-M   'P 1'
#
loop_
_entity.id
_entity.type
_entity.pdbx_description
1 polymer ?
#
loop_
_entity_poly.entity_id
_entity_poly.type
_entity_poly.pdbx_seq_one_letter_code
_entity_poly.pdbx_strand_id
1 'polypeptide(L)'
;MKKEEKKPFIQCCILGAIGGILMAAGDWLLGCVPLQKTDTGMFNRACYLSGAYALWKPALVVGMGALGCFLCSFMVKALNTDIDARYTRTKAIQYFCGLFTVVVALSIHLWAATLAWFSTYLGPRIGAEAAITAVTAYQDDMLPAILPMYVPMLLFFLGSIS
;
A
#
# COMPACT_ATOMS: atom_id res chain seq x y z
N MET A 1 26.78 -0.40 -17.34
CA MET A 1 25.60 -0.03 -18.17
C MET A 1 26.02 0.89 -19.30
N LYS A 2 25.74 0.54 -20.56
CA LYS A 2 26.06 1.39 -21.74
C LYS A 2 25.18 2.65 -21.71
N LYS A 3 25.64 3.74 -22.36
CA LYS A 3 24.94 5.05 -22.38
C LYS A 3 23.49 4.95 -22.88
N GLU A 4 23.20 4.02 -23.81
CA GLU A 4 21.87 3.76 -24.36
C GLU A 4 20.94 3.04 -23.38
N GLU A 5 21.47 2.25 -22.45
CA GLU A 5 20.68 1.54 -21.42
C GLU A 5 20.32 2.41 -20.23
N LYS A 6 21.06 3.53 -20.02
CA LYS A 6 20.80 4.47 -18.90
C LYS A 6 19.47 5.20 -19.00
N LYS A 7 19.06 5.56 -20.23
CA LYS A 7 17.84 6.34 -20.43
C LYS A 7 16.57 5.58 -20.01
N PRO A 8 16.33 4.34 -20.48
CA PRO A 8 15.16 3.58 -20.05
C PRO A 8 15.20 3.21 -18.56
N PHE A 9 16.37 2.96 -17.98
CA PHE A 9 16.56 2.73 -16.56
C PHE A 9 16.07 3.94 -15.74
N ILE A 10 16.56 5.14 -16.06
CA ILE A 10 16.16 6.38 -15.38
C ILE A 10 14.66 6.62 -15.52
N GLN A 11 14.08 6.39 -16.70
CA GLN A 11 12.63 6.55 -16.91
C GLN A 11 11.82 5.61 -16.01
N CYS A 12 12.22 4.35 -15.88
CA CYS A 12 11.56 3.40 -14.98
C CYS A 12 11.69 3.80 -13.51
N CYS A 13 12.85 4.33 -13.08
CA CYS A 13 13.04 4.84 -11.73
C CYS A 13 12.17 6.06 -11.45
N ILE A 14 12.02 6.98 -12.41
CA ILE A 14 11.12 8.15 -12.30
C ILE A 14 9.67 7.68 -12.17
N LEU A 15 9.23 6.73 -13.00
CA LEU A 15 7.88 6.18 -12.91
C LEU A 15 7.63 5.55 -11.52
N GLY A 16 8.60 4.79 -11.00
CA GLY A 16 8.51 4.23 -9.66
C GLY A 16 8.43 5.29 -8.57
N ALA A 17 9.22 6.36 -8.67
CA ALA A 17 9.16 7.48 -7.73
C ALA A 17 7.78 8.17 -7.74
N ILE A 18 7.23 8.41 -8.93
CA ILE A 18 5.85 8.94 -9.08
C ILE A 18 4.85 7.98 -8.45
N GLY A 19 5.01 6.66 -8.67
CA GLY A 19 4.19 5.64 -8.05
C GLY A 19 4.22 5.70 -6.52
N GLY A 20 5.40 5.81 -5.94
CA GLY A 20 5.57 5.97 -4.48
C GLY A 20 4.91 7.23 -3.94
N ILE A 21 5.01 8.36 -4.64
CA ILE A 21 4.33 9.61 -4.27
C ILE A 21 2.80 9.44 -4.29
N LEU A 22 2.25 8.78 -5.31
CA LEU A 22 0.81 8.51 -5.39
C LEU A 22 0.34 7.63 -4.22
N MET A 23 1.09 6.58 -3.88
CA MET A 23 0.76 5.72 -2.73
C MET A 23 0.79 6.52 -1.43
N ALA A 24 1.85 7.29 -1.19
CA ALA A 24 1.96 8.15 -0.01
C ALA A 24 0.83 9.20 0.07
N ALA A 25 0.43 9.78 -1.05
CA ALA A 25 -0.70 10.70 -1.10
C ALA A 25 -2.03 10.01 -0.78
N GLY A 26 -2.20 8.75 -1.22
CA GLY A 26 -3.35 7.91 -0.84
C GLY A 26 -3.39 7.66 0.67
N ASP A 27 -2.28 7.25 1.27
CA ASP A 27 -2.18 7.04 2.72
C ASP A 27 -2.44 8.34 3.50
N TRP A 28 -1.94 9.47 2.97
CA TRP A 28 -2.20 10.77 3.57
C TRP A 28 -3.69 11.13 3.55
N LEU A 29 -4.41 10.85 2.48
CA LEU A 29 -5.87 11.06 2.40
C LEU A 29 -6.65 10.22 3.42
N LEU A 30 -6.17 9.01 3.73
CA LEU A 30 -6.75 8.18 4.81
C LEU A 30 -6.32 8.68 6.19
N GLY A 31 -5.07 9.05 6.37
CA GLY A 31 -4.49 9.38 7.67
C GLY A 31 -4.76 10.80 8.15
N CYS A 32 -4.83 11.77 7.24
CA CYS A 32 -5.01 13.19 7.57
C CYS A 32 -6.48 13.56 7.78
N VAL A 33 -7.06 13.00 8.83
CA VAL A 33 -8.38 13.36 9.35
C VAL A 33 -8.23 13.92 10.76
N PRO A 34 -9.13 14.83 11.19
CA PRO A 34 -9.06 15.41 12.53
C PRO A 34 -9.04 14.34 13.61
N LEU A 35 -8.05 14.40 14.49
CA LEU A 35 -7.93 13.52 15.64
C LEU A 35 -8.78 14.08 16.79
N GLN A 36 -9.55 13.20 17.45
CA GLN A 36 -10.32 13.52 18.64
C GLN A 36 -9.87 12.64 19.82
N LYS A 37 -10.10 13.09 21.03
CA LYS A 37 -9.73 12.34 22.24
C LYS A 37 -10.46 10.99 22.37
N THR A 38 -11.57 10.83 21.66
CA THR A 38 -12.39 9.62 21.62
C THR A 38 -11.93 8.60 20.60
N ASP A 39 -10.91 8.94 19.79
CA ASP A 39 -10.43 8.04 18.76
C ASP A 39 -9.68 6.85 19.38
N THR A 40 -10.11 5.63 19.07
CA THR A 40 -9.57 4.38 19.61
C THR A 40 -8.61 3.67 18.67
N GLY A 41 -8.42 4.19 17.44
CA GLY A 41 -7.53 3.62 16.45
C GLY A 41 -7.54 4.38 15.14
N MET A 42 -6.70 3.97 14.20
CA MET A 42 -6.54 4.67 12.92
C MET A 42 -7.84 4.72 12.11
N PHE A 43 -8.64 3.65 12.13
CA PHE A 43 -9.88 3.54 11.37
C PHE A 43 -11.14 3.70 12.22
N ASN A 44 -10.99 3.81 13.55
CA ASN A 44 -12.08 4.03 14.51
C ASN A 44 -12.14 5.48 14.95
N ARG A 45 -11.87 6.41 14.05
CA ARG A 45 -11.91 7.85 14.32
C ARG A 45 -13.33 8.39 14.23
N ALA A 46 -13.63 9.36 15.08
CA ALA A 46 -14.95 9.97 15.15
C ALA A 46 -15.43 10.51 13.79
N CYS A 47 -14.53 11.02 12.94
CA CYS A 47 -14.88 11.51 11.60
C CYS A 47 -15.37 10.39 10.66
N TYR A 48 -14.83 9.16 10.79
CA TYR A 48 -15.34 8.01 10.03
C TYR A 48 -16.68 7.55 10.59
N LEU A 49 -16.74 7.34 11.91
CA LEU A 49 -17.91 6.80 12.61
C LEU A 49 -19.14 7.73 12.54
N SER A 50 -18.94 9.04 12.42
CA SER A 50 -20.02 10.00 12.21
C SER A 50 -20.54 10.04 10.76
N GLY A 51 -19.86 9.39 9.82
CA GLY A 51 -20.16 9.49 8.40
C GLY A 51 -19.73 10.82 7.74
N ALA A 52 -18.97 11.66 8.45
CA ALA A 52 -18.48 12.93 7.92
C ALA A 52 -17.37 12.74 6.88
N TYR A 53 -16.72 11.58 6.86
CA TYR A 53 -15.72 11.24 5.84
C TYR A 53 -16.41 10.84 4.54
N ALA A 54 -16.12 11.53 3.46
CA ALA A 54 -16.81 11.30 2.19
C ALA A 54 -16.43 9.92 1.59
N LEU A 55 -17.44 9.10 1.28
CA LEU A 55 -17.27 7.71 0.78
C LEU A 55 -16.49 7.59 -0.54
N TRP A 56 -16.41 8.67 -1.33
CA TRP A 56 -15.57 8.66 -2.55
C TRP A 56 -14.07 8.67 -2.26
N LYS A 57 -13.64 9.15 -1.08
CA LYS A 57 -12.23 9.23 -0.72
C LYS A 57 -11.55 7.85 -0.63
N PRO A 58 -12.11 6.84 0.05
CA PRO A 58 -11.55 5.48 0.00
C PRO A 58 -11.43 4.92 -1.43
N ALA A 59 -12.40 5.19 -2.31
CA ALA A 59 -12.33 4.77 -3.70
C ALA A 59 -11.17 5.46 -4.45
N LEU A 60 -10.95 6.76 -4.21
CA LEU A 60 -9.81 7.49 -4.75
C LEU A 60 -8.49 6.91 -4.23
N VAL A 61 -8.39 6.59 -2.94
CA VAL A 61 -7.20 5.97 -2.35
C VAL A 61 -6.87 4.64 -3.02
N VAL A 62 -7.88 3.79 -3.25
CA VAL A 62 -7.72 2.54 -4.00
C VAL A 62 -7.17 2.79 -5.40
N GLY A 63 -7.73 3.76 -6.13
CA GLY A 63 -7.27 4.13 -7.47
C GLY A 63 -5.82 4.64 -7.47
N MET A 64 -5.46 5.50 -6.53
CA MET A 64 -4.09 6.00 -6.35
C MET A 64 -3.13 4.88 -5.99
N GLY A 65 -3.52 3.98 -5.08
CA GLY A 65 -2.73 2.80 -4.71
C GLY A 65 -2.50 1.88 -5.91
N ALA A 66 -3.54 1.56 -6.67
CA ALA A 66 -3.44 0.69 -7.85
C ALA A 66 -2.53 1.29 -8.93
N LEU A 67 -2.71 2.58 -9.26
CA LEU A 67 -1.86 3.29 -10.21
C LEU A 67 -0.41 3.39 -9.69
N GLY A 68 -0.25 3.72 -8.41
CA GLY A 68 1.06 3.78 -7.75
C GLY A 68 1.80 2.46 -7.82
N CYS A 69 1.14 1.35 -7.48
CA CYS A 69 1.70 0.01 -7.57
C CYS A 69 2.07 -0.37 -9.01
N PHE A 70 1.22 -0.05 -9.97
CA PHE A 70 1.52 -0.26 -11.40
C PHE A 70 2.79 0.49 -11.81
N LEU A 71 2.92 1.76 -11.45
CA LEU A 71 4.11 2.55 -11.74
C LEU A 71 5.37 2.03 -11.01
N CYS A 72 5.24 1.58 -9.77
CA CYS A 72 6.33 0.96 -9.00
C CYS A 72 6.85 -0.33 -9.64
N SER A 73 6.01 -1.08 -10.38
CA SER A 73 6.45 -2.30 -11.07
C SER A 73 7.52 -2.03 -12.13
N PHE A 74 7.55 -0.85 -12.75
CA PHE A 74 8.60 -0.43 -13.67
C PHE A 74 9.94 -0.26 -12.95
N MET A 75 9.94 0.27 -11.72
CA MET A 75 11.15 0.38 -10.91
C MET A 75 11.69 -1.00 -10.52
N VAL A 76 10.81 -1.94 -10.14
CA VAL A 76 11.22 -3.33 -9.85
C VAL A 76 11.91 -3.94 -11.06
N LYS A 77 11.37 -3.75 -12.28
CA LYS A 77 11.98 -4.19 -13.52
C LYS A 77 13.35 -3.55 -13.75
N ALA A 78 13.47 -2.23 -13.53
CA ALA A 78 14.73 -1.51 -13.72
C ALA A 78 15.82 -2.02 -12.76
N LEU A 79 15.52 -2.14 -11.47
CA LEU A 79 16.44 -2.65 -10.46
C LEU A 79 16.91 -4.08 -10.81
N ASN A 80 15.99 -4.92 -11.30
CA ASN A 80 16.34 -6.27 -11.72
C ASN A 80 17.26 -6.33 -12.95
N THR A 81 17.25 -5.34 -13.83
CA THR A 81 18.15 -5.30 -15.01
C THR A 81 19.59 -4.97 -14.65
N ASP A 82 19.83 -4.33 -13.52
CA ASP A 82 21.17 -3.94 -13.06
C ASP A 82 21.94 -5.11 -12.42
N ILE A 83 21.24 -6.19 -12.05
CA ILE A 83 21.85 -7.38 -11.47
C ILE A 83 22.63 -8.15 -12.57
N ASP A 84 23.91 -8.47 -12.30
CA ASP A 84 24.77 -9.22 -13.20
C ASP A 84 24.12 -10.55 -13.62
N ALA A 85 24.18 -10.86 -14.91
CA ALA A 85 23.65 -12.10 -15.50
C ALA A 85 24.26 -13.38 -14.87
N ARG A 86 25.43 -13.29 -14.23
CA ARG A 86 26.06 -14.39 -13.47
C ARG A 86 25.23 -14.84 -12.26
N TYR A 87 24.37 -13.98 -11.73
CA TYR A 87 23.53 -14.24 -10.56
C TYR A 87 22.09 -14.55 -10.94
N THR A 88 21.86 -15.38 -11.96
CA THR A 88 20.53 -15.64 -12.54
C THR A 88 19.49 -16.07 -11.50
N ARG A 89 19.87 -16.92 -10.53
CA ARG A 89 18.94 -17.36 -9.46
C ARG A 89 18.58 -16.21 -8.53
N THR A 90 19.57 -15.44 -8.07
CA THR A 90 19.37 -14.25 -7.23
C THR A 90 18.51 -13.21 -7.95
N LYS A 91 18.79 -12.99 -9.24
CA LYS A 91 18.01 -12.09 -10.09
C LYS A 91 16.54 -12.52 -10.18
N ALA A 92 16.26 -13.80 -10.37
CA ALA A 92 14.89 -14.31 -10.41
C ALA A 92 14.18 -14.12 -9.06
N ILE A 93 14.82 -14.50 -7.96
CA ILE A 93 14.27 -14.33 -6.60
C ILE A 93 13.99 -12.85 -6.33
N GLN A 94 14.94 -11.97 -6.62
CA GLN A 94 14.81 -10.53 -6.43
C GLN A 94 13.61 -9.96 -7.22
N TYR A 95 13.46 -10.40 -8.47
CA TYR A 95 12.36 -9.97 -9.32
C TYR A 95 11.00 -10.43 -8.75
N PHE A 96 10.87 -11.69 -8.35
CA PHE A 96 9.65 -12.21 -7.74
C PHE A 96 9.33 -11.53 -6.42
N CYS A 97 10.33 -11.32 -5.55
CA CYS A 97 10.13 -10.58 -4.29
C CYS A 97 9.68 -9.14 -4.55
N GLY A 98 10.25 -8.48 -5.57
CA GLY A 98 9.85 -7.13 -5.95
C GLY A 98 8.41 -7.05 -6.48
N LEU A 99 8.02 -7.95 -7.38
CA LEU A 99 6.64 -8.02 -7.86
C LEU A 99 5.66 -8.35 -6.73
N PHE A 100 6.04 -9.28 -5.85
CA PHE A 100 5.23 -9.63 -4.69
C PHE A 100 5.06 -8.41 -3.76
N THR A 101 6.12 -7.61 -3.55
CA THR A 101 6.05 -6.36 -2.78
C THR A 101 5.01 -5.41 -3.35
N VAL A 102 4.92 -5.27 -4.67
CA VAL A 102 3.90 -4.43 -5.34
C VAL A 102 2.49 -4.95 -5.04
N VAL A 103 2.28 -6.28 -5.11
CA VAL A 103 0.98 -6.90 -4.80
C VAL A 103 0.61 -6.71 -3.33
N VAL A 104 1.57 -6.89 -2.42
CA VAL A 104 1.36 -6.67 -0.97
C VAL A 104 1.00 -5.23 -0.68
N ALA A 105 1.72 -4.27 -1.27
CA ALA A 105 1.42 -2.85 -1.09
C ALA A 105 0.00 -2.51 -1.55
N LEU A 106 -0.43 -3.02 -2.72
CA LEU A 106 -1.80 -2.85 -3.20
C LEU A 106 -2.82 -3.49 -2.23
N SER A 107 -2.55 -4.70 -1.73
CA SER A 107 -3.43 -5.40 -0.80
C SER A 107 -3.61 -4.62 0.51
N ILE A 108 -2.53 -4.03 1.03
CA ILE A 108 -2.56 -3.19 2.24
C ILE A 108 -3.38 -1.92 1.99
N HIS A 109 -3.21 -1.26 0.84
CA HIS A 109 -4.00 -0.08 0.46
C HIS A 109 -5.50 -0.39 0.34
N LEU A 110 -5.84 -1.51 -0.30
CA LEU A 110 -7.22 -2.00 -0.40
C LEU A 110 -7.81 -2.27 0.98
N TRP A 111 -7.07 -2.95 1.84
CA TRP A 111 -7.50 -3.27 3.19
C TRP A 111 -7.72 -2.00 4.02
N ALA A 112 -6.78 -1.06 4.03
CA ALA A 112 -6.89 0.20 4.75
C ALA A 112 -8.09 1.05 4.25
N ALA A 113 -8.27 1.14 2.92
CA ALA A 113 -9.40 1.84 2.34
C ALA A 113 -10.74 1.16 2.69
N THR A 114 -10.78 -0.16 2.75
CA THR A 114 -11.96 -0.93 3.14
C THR A 114 -12.32 -0.69 4.60
N LEU A 115 -11.35 -0.65 5.50
CA LEU A 115 -11.58 -0.33 6.92
C LEU A 115 -12.16 1.08 7.10
N ALA A 116 -11.60 2.09 6.43
CA ALA A 116 -12.11 3.45 6.46
C ALA A 116 -13.53 3.54 5.88
N TRP A 117 -13.79 2.79 4.79
CA TRP A 117 -15.10 2.73 4.17
C TRP A 117 -16.13 2.07 5.10
N PHE A 118 -15.79 0.94 5.72
CA PHE A 118 -16.66 0.26 6.69
C PHE A 118 -17.00 1.14 7.88
N SER A 119 -16.01 1.79 8.50
CA SER A 119 -16.25 2.71 9.61
C SER A 119 -17.23 3.82 9.21
N THR A 120 -17.02 4.42 8.04
CA THR A 120 -17.86 5.52 7.53
C THR A 120 -19.25 5.04 7.13
N TYR A 121 -19.38 3.82 6.61
CA TYR A 121 -20.66 3.26 6.19
C TYR A 121 -21.48 2.74 7.37
N LEU A 122 -20.84 2.04 8.31
CA LEU A 122 -21.52 1.38 9.43
C LEU A 122 -21.85 2.35 10.56
N GLY A 123 -20.96 3.27 10.89
CA GLY A 123 -21.12 4.18 12.04
C GLY A 123 -22.50 4.83 12.11
N PRO A 124 -22.99 5.52 11.06
CA PRO A 124 -24.31 6.14 11.06
C PRO A 124 -25.49 5.15 11.05
N ARG A 125 -25.27 3.89 10.70
CA ARG A 125 -26.35 2.89 10.51
C ARG A 125 -26.57 2.02 11.73
N ILE A 126 -25.49 1.62 12.40
CA ILE A 126 -25.56 0.68 13.53
C ILE A 126 -25.07 1.29 14.85
N GLY A 127 -24.62 2.55 14.82
CA GLY A 127 -24.02 3.25 15.94
C GLY A 127 -22.52 3.04 16.06
N ALA A 128 -21.84 4.00 16.67
CA ALA A 128 -20.37 4.04 16.73
C ALA A 128 -19.77 2.82 17.44
N GLU A 129 -20.35 2.40 18.57
CA GLU A 129 -19.85 1.27 19.36
C GLU A 129 -19.90 -0.06 18.59
N ALA A 130 -21.04 -0.37 17.97
CA ALA A 130 -21.20 -1.56 17.16
C ALA A 130 -20.30 -1.52 15.91
N ALA A 131 -20.13 -0.34 15.30
CA ALA A 131 -19.23 -0.16 14.15
C ALA A 131 -17.76 -0.39 14.55
N ILE A 132 -17.31 0.15 15.69
CA ILE A 132 -15.96 -0.09 16.23
C ILE A 132 -15.73 -1.58 16.42
N THR A 133 -16.68 -2.27 17.09
CA THR A 133 -16.57 -3.71 17.33
C THR A 133 -16.42 -4.49 16.02
N ALA A 134 -17.26 -4.21 15.02
CA ALA A 134 -17.23 -4.89 13.73
C ALA A 134 -15.92 -4.61 12.95
N VAL A 135 -15.46 -3.36 12.92
CA VAL A 135 -14.22 -2.98 12.22
C VAL A 135 -13.00 -3.57 12.90
N THR A 136 -12.97 -3.58 14.23
CA THR A 136 -11.85 -4.18 15.00
C THR A 136 -11.80 -5.69 14.79
N ALA A 137 -12.94 -6.38 14.85
CA ALA A 137 -12.99 -7.81 14.59
C ALA A 137 -12.47 -8.16 13.18
N TYR A 138 -12.91 -7.42 12.16
CA TYR A 138 -12.40 -7.61 10.80
C TYR A 138 -10.90 -7.33 10.70
N GLN A 139 -10.39 -6.30 11.38
CA GLN A 139 -8.96 -5.99 11.41
C GLN A 139 -8.15 -7.13 12.04
N ASP A 140 -8.61 -7.64 13.17
CA ASP A 140 -7.93 -8.70 13.92
C ASP A 140 -7.93 -10.03 13.13
N ASP A 141 -9.01 -10.34 12.44
CA ASP A 141 -9.12 -11.53 11.59
C ASP A 141 -8.19 -11.48 10.37
N MET A 142 -7.99 -10.28 9.80
CA MET A 142 -7.17 -10.10 8.60
C MET A 142 -5.67 -9.96 8.91
N LEU A 143 -5.30 -9.47 10.09
CA LEU A 143 -3.92 -9.19 10.45
C LEU A 143 -2.99 -10.42 10.35
N PRO A 144 -3.37 -11.63 10.82
CA PRO A 144 -2.54 -12.83 10.68
C PRO A 144 -2.25 -13.22 9.22
N ALA A 145 -3.17 -12.91 8.29
CA ALA A 145 -2.99 -13.19 6.86
C ALA A 145 -2.04 -12.17 6.20
N ILE A 146 -2.02 -10.93 6.68
CA ILE A 146 -1.20 -9.83 6.13
C ILE A 146 0.25 -9.90 6.61
N LEU A 147 0.49 -10.22 7.87
CA LEU A 147 1.83 -10.22 8.48
C LEU A 147 2.87 -11.05 7.71
N PRO A 148 2.60 -12.30 7.27
CA PRO A 148 3.57 -13.09 6.52
C PRO A 148 3.94 -12.49 5.17
N MET A 149 3.08 -11.63 4.60
CA MET A 149 3.34 -11.00 3.31
C MET A 149 4.49 -9.98 3.35
N TYR A 150 4.87 -9.50 4.55
CA TYR A 150 6.02 -8.61 4.71
C TYR A 150 7.37 -9.30 4.52
N VAL A 151 7.46 -10.63 4.64
CA VAL A 151 8.73 -11.37 4.51
C VAL A 151 9.35 -11.21 3.11
N PRO A 152 8.64 -11.49 2.00
CA PRO A 152 9.19 -11.25 0.66
C PRO A 152 9.52 -9.78 0.40
N MET A 153 8.76 -8.85 0.99
CA MET A 153 9.03 -7.43 0.89
C MET A 153 10.38 -7.07 1.55
N LEU A 154 10.65 -7.58 2.75
CA LEU A 154 11.93 -7.39 3.42
C LEU A 154 13.08 -7.99 2.62
N LEU A 155 12.91 -9.19 2.05
CA LEU A 155 13.91 -9.84 1.20
C LEU A 155 14.21 -9.01 -0.05
N PHE A 156 13.20 -8.39 -0.66
CA PHE A 156 13.38 -7.48 -1.79
C PHE A 156 14.23 -6.27 -1.41
N PHE A 157 13.91 -5.61 -0.31
CA PHE A 157 14.66 -4.43 0.14
C PHE A 157 16.09 -4.77 0.52
N LEU A 158 16.31 -5.85 1.29
CA LEU A 158 17.65 -6.29 1.67
C LEU A 158 18.50 -6.67 0.45
N GLY A 159 17.92 -7.39 -0.51
CA GLY A 159 18.61 -7.73 -1.75
C GLY A 159 18.86 -6.55 -2.69
N SER A 160 18.17 -5.42 -2.52
CA SER A 160 18.40 -4.21 -3.31
C SER A 160 19.55 -3.34 -2.76
N ILE A 161 20.01 -3.61 -1.53
CA ILE A 161 21.09 -2.87 -0.85
C ILE A 161 22.45 -3.60 -1.03
N SER A 162 22.42 -4.91 -1.26
CA SER A 162 23.62 -5.74 -1.49
C SER A 162 24.12 -5.69 -2.92
#